data_b26b3e219bc013d0d78f60cc0592493b
#
_entry.id   b26b3e219bc013d0d78f60cc0592493b
#
_cell.length_a   1.000
_cell.length_b   1.000
_cell.length_c   1.000
_cell.angle_alpha   90.00
_cell.angle_beta   90.00
_cell.angle_gamma   90.00
#
_symmetry.space_group_name_H-M   'P 1'
#
loop_
_entity.id
_entity.type
_entity.pdbx_description
1 polymer ?
#
loop_
_entity_poly.entity_id
_entity_poly.type
_entity_poly.pdbx_seq_one_letter_code
_entity_poly.pdbx_strand_id
1 'polypeptide(L)'
;VIILTFTAGAAFVMWLGEQITEFGIGNGISMILFANIISSIPGMVGTISSMLWWQGILVVVGIVLLILFIVYINDAERRIPVQYAKRVVGRKVYGGQSTNLPIKVAMSGVMPVIFAQSIASVPATICAFAGVGNGNWWYDNVWSSNSWTYAVCYFLLIFFFSWFYSTIQYDPVEV
;
A
#
# COMPACT_ATOMS: atom_id res chain seq x y z
N VAL A 1 8.72 2.57 31.10
CA VAL A 1 7.56 1.67 31.13
C VAL A 1 6.79 1.73 29.81
N ILE A 2 6.35 2.90 29.34
CA ILE A 2 5.54 3.06 28.11
C ILE A 2 6.21 2.45 26.88
N ILE A 3 7.49 2.76 26.64
CA ILE A 3 8.25 2.23 25.49
C ILE A 3 8.32 0.71 25.53
N LEU A 4 8.58 0.12 26.69
CA LEU A 4 8.66 -1.34 26.85
C LEU A 4 7.29 -2.00 26.59
N THR A 5 6.20 -1.38 27.05
CA THR A 5 4.85 -1.89 26.83
C THR A 5 4.48 -1.87 25.34
N PHE A 6 4.77 -0.77 24.62
CA PHE A 6 4.51 -0.69 23.18
C PHE A 6 5.39 -1.66 22.39
N THR A 7 6.65 -1.82 22.75
CA THR A 7 7.56 -2.78 22.12
C THR A 7 7.08 -4.22 22.30
N ALA A 8 6.65 -4.56 23.52
CA ALA A 8 6.08 -5.88 23.81
C ALA A 8 4.78 -6.13 23.04
N GLY A 9 3.92 -5.12 22.94
CA GLY A 9 2.68 -5.19 22.16
C GLY A 9 2.96 -5.39 20.66
N ALA A 10 3.93 -4.67 20.11
CA ALA A 10 4.34 -4.82 18.71
C ALA A 10 4.91 -6.21 18.42
N ALA A 11 5.75 -6.73 19.32
CA ALA A 11 6.29 -8.08 19.21
C ALA A 11 5.20 -9.16 19.26
N PHE A 12 4.21 -8.98 20.13
CA PHE A 12 3.06 -9.88 20.21
C PHE A 12 2.22 -9.89 18.92
N VAL A 13 1.94 -8.71 18.35
CA VAL A 13 1.22 -8.58 17.08
C VAL A 13 2.00 -9.23 15.93
N MET A 14 3.32 -9.07 15.91
CA MET A 14 4.19 -9.69 14.90
C MET A 14 4.16 -11.21 15.02
N TRP A 15 4.22 -11.75 16.23
CA TRP A 15 4.08 -13.18 16.47
C TRP A 15 2.71 -13.71 16.03
N LEU A 16 1.63 -12.99 16.29
CA LEU A 16 0.30 -13.34 15.78
C LEU A 16 0.27 -13.37 14.25
N GLY A 17 0.92 -12.41 13.60
CA GLY A 17 1.04 -12.37 12.14
C GLY A 17 1.75 -13.60 11.59
N GLU A 18 2.83 -14.04 12.22
CA GLU A 18 3.55 -15.26 11.85
C GLU A 18 2.68 -16.51 12.03
N GLN A 19 1.95 -16.61 13.13
CA GLN A 19 1.03 -17.73 13.38
C GLN A 19 -0.09 -17.78 12.32
N ILE A 20 -0.64 -16.67 11.92
CA ILE A 20 -1.66 -16.62 10.87
C ILE A 20 -1.07 -17.04 9.52
N THR A 21 0.17 -16.65 9.23
CA THR A 21 0.85 -17.05 7.98
C THR A 21 1.12 -18.56 7.94
N GLU A 22 1.51 -19.15 9.06
CA GLU A 22 1.90 -20.55 9.15
C GLU A 22 0.70 -21.50 9.21
N PHE A 23 -0.32 -21.17 9.98
CA PHE A 23 -1.49 -22.01 10.24
C PHE A 23 -2.81 -21.51 9.64
N GLY A 24 -2.82 -20.29 9.10
CA GLY A 24 -4.02 -19.63 8.59
C GLY A 24 -4.06 -19.52 7.07
N ILE A 25 -4.81 -18.52 6.61
CA ILE A 25 -5.04 -18.25 5.19
C ILE A 25 -4.22 -17.02 4.76
N GLY A 26 -3.31 -17.19 3.80
CA GLY A 26 -2.57 -16.12 3.18
C GLY A 26 -1.51 -15.47 4.07
N ASN A 27 -1.21 -14.20 3.80
CA ASN A 27 -0.19 -13.45 4.54
C ASN A 27 -0.77 -12.87 5.84
N GLY A 28 -0.25 -13.30 7.00
CA GLY A 28 -0.73 -12.88 8.31
C GLY A 28 -0.60 -11.38 8.57
N ILE A 29 0.44 -10.74 8.09
CA ILE A 29 0.64 -9.28 8.23
C ILE A 29 -0.46 -8.52 7.47
N SER A 30 -0.80 -8.97 6.26
CA SER A 30 -1.88 -8.39 5.48
C SER A 30 -3.24 -8.56 6.16
N MET A 31 -3.47 -9.69 6.82
CA MET A 31 -4.69 -9.93 7.59
C MET A 31 -4.80 -9.02 8.81
N ILE A 32 -3.69 -8.76 9.50
CA ILE A 32 -3.66 -7.82 10.63
C ILE A 32 -3.93 -6.39 10.17
N LEU A 33 -3.33 -5.95 9.07
CA LEU A 33 -3.61 -4.64 8.47
C LEU A 33 -5.07 -4.52 8.05
N PHE A 34 -5.64 -5.54 7.46
CA PHE A 34 -7.05 -5.61 7.10
C PHE A 34 -7.96 -5.48 8.33
N ALA A 35 -7.66 -6.22 9.40
CA ALA A 35 -8.42 -6.14 10.65
C ALA A 35 -8.34 -4.73 11.27
N ASN A 36 -7.18 -4.09 11.22
CA ASN A 36 -7.00 -2.72 11.70
C ASN A 36 -7.84 -1.71 10.90
N ILE A 37 -7.88 -1.86 9.57
CA ILE A 37 -8.71 -1.00 8.71
C ILE A 37 -10.19 -1.22 8.99
N ILE A 38 -10.63 -2.48 9.13
CA ILE A 38 -12.03 -2.80 9.45
C ILE A 38 -12.44 -2.27 10.82
N SER A 39 -11.55 -2.27 11.80
CA SER A 39 -11.85 -1.74 13.15
C SER A 39 -12.24 -0.27 13.14
N SER A 40 -11.87 0.48 12.13
CA SER A 40 -12.25 1.90 11.98
C SER A 40 -13.64 2.12 11.35
N ILE A 41 -14.25 1.07 10.76
CA ILE A 41 -15.56 1.16 10.10
C ILE A 41 -16.68 1.66 11.03
N PRO A 42 -16.82 1.19 12.30
CA PRO A 42 -17.85 1.71 13.18
C PRO A 42 -17.80 3.22 13.39
N GLY A 43 -16.60 3.78 13.48
CA GLY A 43 -16.40 5.23 13.55
C GLY A 43 -16.83 5.95 12.25
N MET A 44 -16.53 5.36 11.12
CA MET A 44 -16.96 5.90 9.81
C MET A 44 -18.49 5.87 9.66
N VAL A 45 -19.15 4.81 10.12
CA VAL A 45 -20.62 4.73 10.11
C VAL A 45 -21.24 5.86 10.94
N GLY A 46 -20.68 6.15 12.10
CA GLY A 46 -21.12 7.29 12.92
C GLY A 46 -20.99 8.62 12.19
N THR A 47 -19.90 8.83 11.47
CA THR A 47 -19.69 10.05 10.67
C THR A 47 -20.66 10.13 9.49
N ILE A 48 -20.86 9.02 8.78
CA ILE A 48 -21.78 8.97 7.63
C ILE A 48 -23.23 9.19 8.07
N SER A 49 -23.63 8.67 9.22
CA SER A 49 -24.99 8.85 9.75
C SER A 49 -25.29 10.31 10.17
N SER A 50 -24.26 11.08 10.47
CA SER A 50 -24.42 12.53 10.75
C SER A 50 -24.49 13.41 9.50
N MET A 51 -24.22 12.86 8.33
CA MET A 51 -24.32 13.55 7.05
C MET A 51 -25.75 13.51 6.50
N LEU A 52 -26.03 14.37 5.51
CA LEU A 52 -27.28 14.31 4.76
C LEU A 52 -27.39 12.97 4.03
N TRP A 53 -28.54 12.36 4.03
CA TRP A 53 -28.78 11.01 3.50
C TRP A 53 -28.20 10.77 2.08
N TRP A 54 -28.29 11.76 1.19
CA TRP A 54 -27.74 11.68 -0.17
C TRP A 54 -26.21 11.72 -0.20
N GLN A 55 -25.56 12.46 0.73
CA GLN A 55 -24.12 12.51 0.87
C GLN A 55 -23.58 11.16 1.39
N GLY A 56 -24.27 10.57 2.35
CA GLY A 56 -23.93 9.25 2.85
C GLY A 56 -23.96 8.17 1.77
N ILE A 57 -24.98 8.17 0.92
CA ILE A 57 -25.09 7.24 -0.23
C ILE A 57 -23.93 7.46 -1.21
N LEU A 58 -23.62 8.72 -1.53
CA LEU A 58 -22.54 9.07 -2.45
C LEU A 58 -21.17 8.58 -1.93
N VAL A 59 -20.91 8.75 -0.64
CA VAL A 59 -19.66 8.26 0.00
C VAL A 59 -19.57 6.74 -0.06
N VAL A 60 -20.64 6.02 0.28
CA VAL A 60 -20.66 4.55 0.23
C VAL A 60 -20.44 4.03 -1.19
N VAL A 61 -21.14 4.59 -2.16
CA VAL A 61 -20.96 4.23 -3.58
C VAL A 61 -19.52 4.53 -4.04
N GLY A 62 -18.97 5.69 -3.65
CA GLY A 62 -17.59 6.05 -3.94
C GLY A 62 -16.58 5.06 -3.39
N ILE A 63 -16.75 4.61 -2.14
CA ILE A 63 -15.89 3.60 -1.52
C ILE A 63 -15.97 2.27 -2.26
N VAL A 64 -17.17 1.80 -2.59
CA VAL A 64 -17.36 0.55 -3.34
C VAL A 64 -16.72 0.61 -4.71
N LEU A 65 -16.90 1.71 -5.45
CA LEU A 65 -16.27 1.90 -6.76
C LEU A 65 -14.74 1.93 -6.66
N LEU A 66 -14.21 2.58 -5.63
CA LEU A 66 -12.76 2.64 -5.38
C LEU A 66 -12.20 1.25 -5.07
N ILE A 67 -12.88 0.45 -4.26
CA ILE A 67 -12.46 -0.92 -3.96
C ILE A 67 -12.48 -1.78 -5.24
N LEU A 68 -13.53 -1.71 -6.04
CA LEU A 68 -13.61 -2.42 -7.31
C LEU A 68 -12.49 -2.01 -8.27
N PHE A 69 -12.18 -0.74 -8.34
CA PHE A 69 -11.09 -0.22 -9.17
C PHE A 69 -9.72 -0.73 -8.71
N ILE A 70 -9.47 -0.74 -7.40
CA ILE A 70 -8.23 -1.26 -6.82
C ILE A 70 -8.08 -2.76 -7.11
N VAL A 71 -9.15 -3.54 -6.91
CA VAL A 71 -9.13 -4.99 -7.20
C VAL A 71 -8.87 -5.23 -8.68
N TYR A 72 -9.52 -4.47 -9.56
CA TYR A 72 -9.31 -4.58 -11.00
C TYR A 72 -7.86 -4.31 -11.42
N ILE A 73 -7.25 -3.27 -10.86
CA ILE A 73 -5.82 -2.96 -11.14
C ILE A 73 -4.89 -4.01 -10.54
N ASN A 74 -5.22 -4.53 -9.36
CA ASN A 74 -4.38 -5.51 -8.68
C ASN A 74 -4.35 -6.86 -9.40
N ASP A 75 -5.46 -7.21 -10.06
CA ASP A 75 -5.56 -8.42 -10.89
C ASP A 75 -5.06 -8.21 -12.33
N ALA A 76 -4.77 -6.96 -12.71
CA ALA A 76 -4.28 -6.66 -14.05
C ALA A 76 -2.86 -7.19 -14.26
N GLU A 77 -2.69 -8.01 -15.27
CA GLU A 77 -1.40 -8.59 -15.67
C GLU A 77 -1.00 -8.12 -17.06
N ARG A 78 0.24 -7.68 -17.19
CA ARG A 78 0.84 -7.43 -18.50
C ARG A 78 1.56 -8.68 -18.98
N ARG A 79 1.07 -9.28 -20.05
CA ARG A 79 1.69 -10.47 -20.65
C ARG A 79 2.73 -10.03 -21.65
N ILE A 80 4.00 -10.36 -21.38
CA ILE A 80 5.11 -10.10 -22.31
C ILE A 80 5.42 -11.40 -23.02
N PRO A 81 5.35 -11.45 -24.37
CA PRO A 81 5.74 -12.64 -25.12
C PRO A 81 7.25 -12.83 -25.04
N VAL A 82 7.67 -13.93 -24.44
CA VAL A 82 9.08 -14.34 -24.37
C VAL A 82 9.32 -15.46 -25.39
N GLN A 83 10.29 -15.26 -26.27
CA GLN A 83 10.73 -16.29 -27.21
C GLN A 83 11.93 -17.01 -26.63
N TYR A 84 11.75 -18.26 -26.25
CA TYR A 84 12.88 -19.10 -25.88
C TYR A 84 13.63 -19.56 -27.12
N ALA A 85 14.97 -19.53 -27.06
CA ALA A 85 15.83 -20.00 -28.13
C ALA A 85 15.56 -21.48 -28.39
N LYS A 86 15.30 -21.81 -29.66
CA LYS A 86 15.14 -23.19 -30.08
C LYS A 86 16.48 -23.91 -30.01
N ARG A 87 16.57 -24.98 -29.25
CA ARG A 87 17.76 -25.81 -29.17
C ARG A 87 17.60 -26.98 -30.15
N VAL A 88 18.46 -27.03 -31.15
CA VAL A 88 18.52 -28.12 -32.12
C VAL A 88 19.53 -29.12 -31.61
N VAL A 89 19.08 -30.34 -31.29
CA VAL A 89 19.95 -31.46 -30.92
C VAL A 89 19.74 -32.54 -31.99
N GLY A 90 20.69 -32.64 -32.91
CA GLY A 90 20.59 -33.56 -34.06
C GLY A 90 19.49 -33.18 -35.05
N ARG A 91 18.63 -34.15 -35.42
CA ARG A 91 17.49 -33.96 -36.34
C ARG A 91 16.19 -33.49 -35.66
N LYS A 92 16.16 -33.41 -34.33
CA LYS A 92 14.97 -33.03 -33.56
C LYS A 92 15.13 -31.60 -33.01
N VAL A 93 14.11 -30.77 -33.23
CA VAL A 93 14.02 -29.43 -32.65
C VAL A 93 13.24 -29.54 -31.35
N TYR A 94 13.91 -29.26 -30.23
CA TYR A 94 13.32 -29.19 -28.91
C TYR A 94 13.14 -27.72 -28.53
N GLY A 95 11.96 -27.37 -28.05
CA GLY A 95 11.63 -26.01 -27.61
C GLY A 95 10.94 -25.20 -28.72
N GLY A 96 10.42 -24.08 -28.38
CA GLY A 96 9.75 -23.15 -29.29
C GLY A 96 8.29 -22.91 -29.00
N GLN A 97 7.81 -23.27 -27.78
CA GLN A 97 6.57 -22.69 -27.32
C GLN A 97 6.82 -21.25 -26.87
N SER A 98 6.09 -20.32 -27.45
CA SER A 98 6.05 -18.93 -26.98
C SER A 98 5.32 -18.93 -25.65
N THR A 99 6.06 -18.74 -24.57
CA THR A 99 5.48 -18.61 -23.23
C THR A 99 5.36 -17.13 -22.92
N ASN A 100 4.20 -16.72 -22.43
CA ASN A 100 3.99 -15.35 -21.95
C ASN A 100 4.43 -15.25 -20.50
N LEU A 101 5.27 -14.27 -20.18
CA LEU A 101 5.63 -13.93 -18.82
C LEU A 101 4.57 -12.98 -18.26
N PRO A 102 3.74 -13.41 -17.28
CA PRO A 102 2.77 -12.52 -16.65
C PRO A 102 3.47 -11.60 -15.66
N ILE A 103 3.44 -10.30 -15.89
CA ILE A 103 3.92 -9.28 -14.96
C ILE A 103 2.72 -8.55 -14.38
N LYS A 104 2.59 -8.56 -13.07
CA LYS A 104 1.53 -7.80 -12.39
C LYS A 104 1.77 -6.29 -12.56
N VAL A 105 0.73 -5.55 -12.90
CA VAL A 105 0.80 -4.08 -13.07
C VAL A 105 1.07 -3.40 -11.73
N ALA A 106 0.50 -3.90 -10.63
CA ALA A 106 0.70 -3.38 -9.28
C ALA A 106 1.67 -4.27 -8.49
N MET A 107 2.97 -4.24 -8.84
CA MET A 107 3.99 -5.06 -8.16
C MET A 107 4.34 -4.54 -6.77
N SER A 108 4.27 -3.24 -6.56
CA SER A 108 4.67 -2.60 -5.31
C SER A 108 3.67 -2.77 -4.16
N GLY A 109 2.38 -3.06 -4.45
CA GLY A 109 1.35 -3.27 -3.44
C GLY A 109 1.09 -2.04 -2.55
N VAL A 110 0.88 -2.27 -1.26
CA VAL A 110 0.57 -1.25 -0.24
C VAL A 110 1.83 -0.64 0.39
N MET A 111 2.97 -1.30 0.30
CA MET A 111 4.21 -0.87 0.99
C MET A 111 4.66 0.55 0.67
N PRO A 112 4.64 1.05 -0.58
CA PRO A 112 5.01 2.43 -0.90
C PRO A 112 4.17 3.46 -0.16
N VAL A 113 2.87 3.18 0.01
CA VAL A 113 1.94 4.08 0.72
C VAL A 113 2.30 4.16 2.20
N ILE A 114 2.64 3.05 2.84
CA ILE A 114 3.03 2.99 4.25
C ILE A 114 4.33 3.77 4.46
N PHE A 115 5.34 3.60 3.61
CA PHE A 115 6.60 4.35 3.70
C PHE A 115 6.40 5.85 3.45
N ALA A 116 5.61 6.21 2.45
CA ALA A 116 5.30 7.61 2.16
C ALA A 116 4.59 8.28 3.35
N GLN A 117 3.64 7.60 3.97
CA GLN A 117 2.94 8.10 5.15
C GLN A 117 3.89 8.24 6.35
N SER A 118 4.76 7.29 6.56
CA SER A 118 5.75 7.34 7.64
C SER A 118 6.68 8.55 7.49
N ILE A 119 7.19 8.80 6.28
CA ILE A 119 8.07 9.95 6.01
C ILE A 119 7.29 11.26 6.07
N ALA A 120 6.07 11.31 5.56
CA ALA A 120 5.24 12.50 5.63
C ALA A 120 4.83 12.88 7.06
N SER A 121 4.80 11.93 7.99
CA SER A 121 4.51 12.19 9.41
C SER A 121 5.71 12.72 10.20
N VAL A 122 6.95 12.53 9.72
CA VAL A 122 8.17 12.95 10.43
C VAL A 122 8.20 14.46 10.71
N PRO A 123 7.99 15.35 9.73
CA PRO A 123 8.01 16.79 10.00
C PRO A 123 6.91 17.24 10.97
N ALA A 124 5.72 16.65 10.88
CA ALA A 124 4.65 16.93 11.83
C ALA A 124 5.05 16.55 13.26
N THR A 125 5.72 15.41 13.42
CA THR A 125 6.24 14.95 14.70
C THR A 125 7.34 15.87 15.23
N ILE A 126 8.27 16.29 14.37
CA ILE A 126 9.34 17.25 14.74
C ILE A 126 8.75 18.59 15.18
N CYS A 127 7.77 19.11 14.46
CA CYS A 127 7.08 20.34 14.81
C CYS A 127 6.37 20.22 16.17
N ALA A 128 5.73 19.08 16.44
CA ALA A 128 5.09 18.83 17.71
C ALA A 128 6.08 18.84 18.89
N PHE A 129 7.29 18.27 18.73
CA PHE A 129 8.34 18.31 19.74
C PHE A 129 8.99 19.68 19.89
N ALA A 130 9.10 20.43 18.81
CA ALA A 130 9.66 21.78 18.83
C ALA A 130 8.70 22.84 19.40
N GLY A 131 7.48 22.46 19.76
CA GLY A 131 6.45 23.37 20.24
C GLY A 131 5.91 24.32 19.16
N VAL A 132 6.21 24.03 17.88
CA VAL A 132 5.71 24.77 16.71
C VAL A 132 4.38 24.13 16.34
N GLY A 133 3.31 24.59 16.99
CA GLY A 133 1.95 24.10 16.76
C GLY A 133 1.14 24.98 15.83
N ASN A 134 -0.18 24.72 15.84
CA ASN A 134 -1.19 25.48 15.10
C ASN A 134 -1.04 26.98 15.32
N GLY A 135 -0.90 27.74 14.24
CA GLY A 135 -0.68 29.20 14.26
C GLY A 135 0.59 29.66 13.56
N ASN A 136 1.49 28.74 13.21
CA ASN A 136 2.61 29.06 12.33
C ASN A 136 2.20 28.86 10.86
N TRP A 137 2.27 29.95 10.10
CA TRP A 137 1.90 29.97 8.67
C TRP A 137 2.55 28.82 7.87
N TRP A 138 3.79 28.46 8.22
CA TRP A 138 4.52 27.35 7.60
C TRP A 138 3.88 25.99 7.87
N TYR A 139 3.48 25.75 9.11
CA TYR A 139 2.88 24.49 9.50
C TYR A 139 1.48 24.35 8.89
N ASP A 140 0.67 25.41 8.98
CA ASP A 140 -0.72 25.38 8.53
C ASP A 140 -0.85 25.32 7.01
N ASN A 141 0.07 25.94 6.26
CA ASN A 141 -0.01 25.97 4.79
C ASN A 141 0.75 24.86 4.10
N VAL A 142 1.80 24.31 4.70
CA VAL A 142 2.68 23.34 4.02
C VAL A 142 2.49 21.93 4.56
N TRP A 143 2.30 21.79 5.86
CA TRP A 143 2.36 20.49 6.52
C TRP A 143 1.07 20.03 7.20
N SER A 144 0.07 20.87 7.27
CA SER A 144 -1.24 20.50 7.76
C SER A 144 -1.89 19.47 6.83
N SER A 145 -2.49 18.44 7.40
CA SER A 145 -3.23 17.40 6.65
C SER A 145 -4.36 17.97 5.77
N ASN A 146 -4.79 19.18 6.02
CA ASN A 146 -5.79 19.89 5.23
C ASN A 146 -5.18 20.75 4.10
N SER A 147 -3.85 20.83 4.02
CA SER A 147 -3.18 21.64 3.01
C SER A 147 -3.10 20.91 1.67
N TRP A 148 -3.39 21.62 0.61
CA TRP A 148 -3.22 21.13 -0.76
C TRP A 148 -1.75 20.77 -1.05
N THR A 149 -0.81 21.53 -0.48
CA THR A 149 0.64 21.30 -0.59
C THR A 149 1.04 19.96 0.02
N TYR A 150 0.47 19.59 1.17
CA TYR A 150 0.68 18.28 1.79
C TYR A 150 0.21 17.15 0.87
N ALA A 151 -0.96 17.29 0.26
CA ALA A 151 -1.50 16.29 -0.65
C ALA A 151 -0.59 16.07 -1.87
N VAL A 152 -0.05 17.15 -2.44
CA VAL A 152 0.90 17.07 -3.58
C VAL A 152 2.22 16.40 -3.16
N CYS A 153 2.79 16.80 -2.04
CA CYS A 153 4.02 16.19 -1.50
C CYS A 153 3.82 14.70 -1.20
N TYR A 154 2.69 14.33 -0.61
CA TYR A 154 2.34 12.95 -0.30
C TYR A 154 2.20 12.11 -1.59
N PHE A 155 1.53 12.65 -2.60
CA PHE A 155 1.40 12.00 -3.91
C PHE A 155 2.77 11.76 -4.57
N LEU A 156 3.65 12.76 -4.55
CA LEU A 156 5.01 12.61 -5.10
C LEU A 156 5.83 11.58 -4.34
N LEU A 157 5.71 11.53 -3.01
CA LEU A 157 6.36 10.52 -2.19
C LEU A 157 5.87 9.11 -2.51
N ILE A 158 4.55 8.92 -2.65
CA ILE A 158 3.98 7.63 -3.05
C ILE A 158 4.51 7.21 -4.41
N PHE A 159 4.55 8.12 -5.37
CA PHE A 159 5.05 7.84 -6.71
C PHE A 159 6.53 7.44 -6.70
N PHE A 160 7.35 8.17 -5.96
CA PHE A 160 8.78 7.88 -5.80
C PHE A 160 9.02 6.52 -5.15
N PHE A 161 8.34 6.21 -4.06
CA PHE A 161 8.47 4.92 -3.39
C PHE A 161 7.91 3.77 -4.20
N SER A 162 6.84 3.98 -4.95
CA SER A 162 6.30 2.98 -5.86
C SER A 162 7.31 2.63 -6.97
N TRP A 163 7.95 3.63 -7.55
CA TRP A 163 9.01 3.43 -8.53
C TRP A 163 10.21 2.70 -7.93
N PHE A 164 10.67 3.12 -6.76
CA PHE A 164 11.79 2.51 -6.05
C PHE A 164 11.51 1.04 -5.69
N TYR A 165 10.32 0.76 -5.17
CA TYR A 165 9.91 -0.60 -4.80
C TYR A 165 9.76 -1.50 -6.02
N SER A 166 9.19 -1.00 -7.09
CA SER A 166 9.05 -1.72 -8.34
C SER A 166 10.42 -2.09 -8.94
N THR A 167 11.39 -1.19 -8.83
CA THR A 167 12.77 -1.42 -9.31
C THR A 167 13.50 -2.49 -8.48
N ILE A 168 13.28 -2.52 -7.15
CA ILE A 168 13.90 -3.53 -6.28
C ILE A 168 13.27 -4.91 -6.49
N GLN A 169 11.95 -4.96 -6.67
CA GLN A 169 11.21 -6.22 -6.74
C GLN A 169 11.34 -6.91 -8.11
N TYR A 170 11.70 -6.16 -9.14
CA TYR A 170 11.92 -6.66 -10.46
C TYR A 170 13.41 -6.57 -10.82
N ASP A 171 14.13 -7.69 -10.70
CA ASP A 171 15.49 -7.80 -11.19
C ASP A 171 15.48 -8.37 -12.62
N PRO A 172 15.79 -7.57 -13.65
CA PRO A 172 15.82 -8.03 -15.04
C PRO A 172 16.97 -9.00 -15.32
N VAL A 173 17.88 -9.20 -14.39
CA VAL A 173 19.05 -10.08 -14.55
C VAL A 173 18.71 -11.53 -14.22
N GLU A 174 17.71 -11.77 -13.35
CA GLU A 174 17.29 -13.12 -12.96
C GLU A 174 16.18 -13.72 -13.86
N VAL A 175 15.68 -12.96 -14.84
CA VAL A 175 14.65 -13.38 -15.79
C VAL A 175 15.24 -13.63 -17.17
#